data_2b045c52b1269047959a0feded445078
#
_entry.id   2b045c52b1269047959a0feded445078
#
_cell.length_a   1.000
_cell.length_b   1.000
_cell.length_c   1.000
_cell.angle_alpha   90.00
_cell.angle_beta   90.00
_cell.angle_gamma   90.00
#
_symmetry.space_group_name_H-M   'P 1'
#
loop_
_entity.id
_entity.type
_entity.pdbx_description
1 polymer ?
#
loop_
_entity_poly.entity_id
_entity_poly.type
_entity_poly.pdbx_seq_one_letter_code
_entity_poly.pdbx_strand_id
1 'polypeptide(L)'
;MPTKGILVLTPEGFQFFVFMPPTSNLASLPLRFFSPALDLLPGCLHQRLCPELSDSDWVRLGVQRCLAPQSSGRGFLQTLASLAPSLCPDNSHFFESLKSQRRLDLCAELNAKLCVHARRVLPDALAAFPCLAGFDIHAGDGHYHAHAVHDPADSKGNKHPVGHLYARNLRYGTLSHLTVNDQVTRKKEHDMRGLKRQTIDTLRQGAKKGRKVLYVWERAGIDFNQWHDWKQGSGIYMLSRCKANMALVKCGDLPFERGDAINAGIQSDELVGSGKAGVLLRRVIFIDVLTGITYEYLTNLLQSSVPPGVIAHLYKMRWDIEKSFDEVKNKLGEKKAWASSATAKSMQAQFICLSVNLLQLIEDEIGKEGIVNQAEVKRRAARLEAAQEQAASQNAVLPKTLVMMQQMTQHSVKLIRWVAAQLWLNVPWKAACEVLIALYSKLYGPSIGRHCKHRNLWDSIRLISTPNYTSPALDTIVNTATYGIASA
;
A
#
# COMPACT_ATOMS: atom_id res chain seq x y z
N MET A 1 44.49 -1.38 12.34
CA MET A 1 43.16 -1.97 12.63
C MET A 1 42.83 -2.86 11.45
N PRO A 2 42.40 -4.13 11.63
CA PRO A 2 42.11 -5.01 10.51
C PRO A 2 40.84 -4.55 9.77
N THR A 3 40.97 -4.35 8.47
CA THR A 3 39.88 -4.08 7.54
C THR A 3 39.00 -5.35 7.44
N LYS A 4 37.72 -5.20 7.74
CA LYS A 4 36.71 -6.28 7.59
C LYS A 4 36.09 -6.20 6.20
N GLY A 5 36.00 -7.30 5.49
CA GLY A 5 35.42 -7.39 4.16
C GLY A 5 34.24 -8.38 4.09
N ILE A 6 33.37 -8.24 3.12
CA ILE A 6 32.31 -9.20 2.78
C ILE A 6 32.74 -9.98 1.53
N LEU A 7 32.56 -11.29 1.55
CA LEU A 7 32.76 -12.16 0.41
C LEU A 7 31.45 -12.27 -0.36
N VAL A 8 31.42 -11.84 -1.61
CA VAL A 8 30.25 -11.93 -2.50
C VAL A 8 30.58 -12.90 -3.63
N LEU A 9 29.68 -13.83 -3.90
CA LEU A 9 29.78 -14.76 -5.03
C LEU A 9 29.25 -14.05 -6.28
N THR A 10 30.13 -13.79 -7.24
CA THR A 10 29.75 -13.30 -8.57
C THR A 10 29.76 -14.46 -9.58
N PRO A 11 29.21 -14.32 -10.78
CA PRO A 11 29.30 -15.35 -11.83
C PRO A 11 30.73 -15.71 -12.21
N GLU A 12 31.71 -14.88 -11.88
CA GLU A 12 33.13 -15.02 -12.18
C GLU A 12 33.95 -15.63 -11.00
N GLY A 13 33.28 -15.88 -9.85
CA GLY A 13 33.93 -16.44 -8.64
C GLY A 13 33.75 -15.60 -7.39
N PHE A 14 34.42 -15.98 -6.29
CA PHE A 14 34.36 -15.23 -5.03
C PHE A 14 35.17 -13.92 -5.13
N GLN A 15 34.52 -12.77 -5.00
CA GLN A 15 35.22 -11.49 -4.86
C GLN A 15 35.14 -10.99 -3.41
N PHE A 16 36.31 -10.61 -2.89
CA PHE A 16 36.48 -10.01 -1.56
C PHE A 16 36.20 -8.50 -1.65
N PHE A 17 35.13 -8.03 -1.05
CA PHE A 17 34.92 -6.61 -0.87
C PHE A 17 35.49 -6.17 0.47
N VAL A 18 36.56 -5.39 0.43
CA VAL A 18 37.14 -4.77 1.62
C VAL A 18 36.21 -3.63 2.07
N PHE A 19 35.70 -3.73 3.30
CA PHE A 19 35.00 -2.61 3.91
C PHE A 19 36.00 -1.48 4.12
N MET A 20 35.92 -0.45 3.30
CA MET A 20 36.48 0.85 3.68
C MET A 20 35.64 1.40 4.85
N PRO A 21 36.28 2.01 5.88
CA PRO A 21 35.52 2.71 6.93
C PRO A 21 34.64 3.76 6.27
N PRO A 22 33.45 4.04 6.82
CA PRO A 22 32.51 4.96 6.19
C PRO A 22 33.18 6.32 6.05
N THR A 23 33.45 6.75 4.82
CA THR A 23 33.65 8.13 4.52
C THR A 23 32.34 8.83 4.87
N SER A 24 32.39 9.91 5.57
CA SER A 24 31.31 10.64 6.27
C SER A 24 30.13 11.10 5.41
N ASN A 25 30.05 10.69 4.15
CA ASN A 25 29.01 11.09 3.18
C ASN A 25 28.09 9.98 2.65
N LEU A 26 28.18 8.71 3.16
CA LEU A 26 27.30 7.64 2.69
C LEU A 26 26.18 7.41 3.72
N ALA A 27 25.01 8.04 3.47
CA ALA A 27 23.82 7.80 4.26
C ALA A 27 23.52 6.28 4.33
N SER A 28 23.27 5.76 5.55
CA SER A 28 22.87 4.37 5.74
C SER A 28 21.45 4.13 5.24
N LEU A 29 21.10 2.88 4.93
CA LEU A 29 19.73 2.55 4.53
C LEU A 29 18.69 2.99 5.59
N PRO A 30 18.88 2.77 6.92
CA PRO A 30 17.94 3.27 7.91
C PRO A 30 17.69 4.77 7.82
N LEU A 31 18.75 5.55 7.59
CA LEU A 31 18.62 6.99 7.45
C LEU A 31 17.79 7.33 6.20
N ARG A 32 18.12 6.77 5.03
CA ARG A 32 17.38 7.01 3.79
C ARG A 32 15.92 6.57 3.88
N PHE A 33 15.66 5.42 4.50
CA PHE A 33 14.31 4.89 4.64
C PHE A 33 13.42 5.76 5.52
N PHE A 34 13.95 6.27 6.64
CA PHE A 34 13.17 7.05 7.59
C PHE A 34 13.17 8.56 7.33
N SER A 35 14.21 9.12 6.68
CA SER A 35 14.31 10.57 6.43
C SER A 35 13.05 11.18 5.85
N PRO A 36 12.37 10.58 4.83
CA PRO A 36 11.18 11.20 4.25
C PRO A 36 10.07 11.47 5.27
N ALA A 37 9.97 10.69 6.34
CA ALA A 37 9.02 10.91 7.41
C ALA A 37 9.62 11.76 8.53
N LEU A 38 10.83 11.45 8.98
CA LEU A 38 11.43 12.12 10.15
C LEU A 38 11.78 13.59 9.89
N ASP A 39 12.15 13.94 8.67
CA ASP A 39 12.41 15.34 8.28
C ASP A 39 11.13 16.19 8.26
N LEU A 40 9.97 15.55 8.14
CA LEU A 40 8.66 16.21 8.22
C LEU A 40 8.13 16.34 9.66
N LEU A 41 8.68 15.56 10.58
CA LEU A 41 8.22 15.49 11.96
C LEU A 41 8.31 16.83 12.70
N PRO A 42 9.41 17.62 12.60
CA PRO A 42 9.50 18.91 13.27
C PRO A 42 8.42 19.92 12.88
N GLY A 43 7.82 19.75 11.71
CA GLY A 43 6.72 20.58 11.25
C GLY A 43 5.34 20.10 11.69
N CYS A 44 5.21 19.02 12.48
CA CYS A 44 3.93 18.51 12.92
C CYS A 44 3.44 19.26 14.18
N LEU A 45 2.15 19.62 14.20
CA LEU A 45 1.52 20.36 15.30
C LEU A 45 1.50 19.56 16.61
N HIS A 46 1.39 18.23 16.50
CA HIS A 46 1.29 17.31 17.62
C HIS A 46 2.64 16.81 18.15
N GLN A 47 3.76 17.26 17.56
CA GLN A 47 5.09 16.89 18.04
C GLN A 47 5.35 17.48 19.45
N ARG A 48 5.99 16.67 20.30
CA ARG A 48 6.42 17.09 21.63
C ARG A 48 7.77 16.46 21.98
N LEU A 49 8.48 17.10 22.90
CA LEU A 49 9.61 16.47 23.56
C LEU A 49 9.09 15.40 24.54
N CYS A 50 9.48 14.16 24.30
CA CYS A 50 9.13 13.01 25.13
C CYS A 50 10.44 12.38 25.59
N PRO A 51 10.82 12.52 26.88
CA PRO A 51 12.16 12.14 27.35
C PRO A 51 12.43 10.63 27.31
N GLU A 52 11.41 9.79 27.60
CA GLU A 52 11.59 8.34 27.64
C GLU A 52 11.45 7.67 26.28
N LEU A 53 10.55 8.18 25.42
CA LEU A 53 10.32 7.66 24.10
C LEU A 53 10.02 8.82 23.16
N SER A 54 11.01 9.23 22.39
CA SER A 54 10.85 10.35 21.46
C SER A 54 9.79 10.05 20.37
N ASP A 55 9.22 11.09 19.79
CA ASP A 55 8.24 10.91 18.70
C ASP A 55 8.90 10.30 17.44
N SER A 56 10.19 10.57 17.20
CA SER A 56 10.96 9.94 16.14
C SER A 56 11.14 8.44 16.38
N ASP A 57 11.47 8.05 17.61
CA ASP A 57 11.61 6.62 17.95
C ASP A 57 10.27 5.91 17.95
N TRP A 58 9.19 6.60 18.37
CA TRP A 58 7.84 6.07 18.26
C TRP A 58 7.45 5.72 16.82
N VAL A 59 7.74 6.63 15.87
CA VAL A 59 7.49 6.39 14.44
C VAL A 59 8.34 5.22 13.94
N ARG A 60 9.64 5.20 14.28
CA ARG A 60 10.54 4.09 13.91
C ARG A 60 10.04 2.75 14.41
N LEU A 61 9.70 2.67 15.70
CA LEU A 61 9.22 1.44 16.35
C LEU A 61 7.92 0.93 15.73
N GLY A 62 6.97 1.82 15.47
CA GLY A 62 5.70 1.45 14.85
C GLY A 62 5.88 0.88 13.44
N VAL A 63 6.70 1.53 12.63
CA VAL A 63 7.03 1.06 11.26
C VAL A 63 7.81 -0.26 11.31
N GLN A 64 8.84 -0.36 12.15
CA GLN A 64 9.61 -1.60 12.32
C GLN A 64 8.74 -2.76 12.78
N ARG A 65 7.77 -2.52 13.66
CA ARG A 65 6.81 -3.55 14.06
C ARG A 65 5.95 -4.03 12.90
N CYS A 66 5.52 -3.13 12.00
CA CYS A 66 4.79 -3.53 10.78
C CYS A 66 5.64 -4.38 9.83
N LEU A 67 6.94 -4.07 9.73
CA LEU A 67 7.87 -4.80 8.87
C LEU A 67 8.35 -6.11 9.48
N ALA A 68 8.22 -6.27 10.81
CA ALA A 68 8.69 -7.44 11.53
C ALA A 68 7.75 -8.64 11.33
N PRO A 69 8.30 -9.87 11.22
CA PRO A 69 7.50 -11.07 11.07
C PRO A 69 6.76 -11.51 12.35
N GLN A 70 7.07 -10.93 13.49
CA GLN A 70 6.50 -11.29 14.78
C GLN A 70 5.01 -10.93 14.86
N SER A 71 4.21 -11.87 15.32
CA SER A 71 2.76 -11.70 15.45
C SER A 71 2.34 -10.96 16.73
N SER A 72 3.18 -10.92 17.77
CA SER A 72 2.85 -10.30 19.06
C SER A 72 3.70 -9.07 19.36
N GLY A 73 3.11 -8.08 20.06
CA GLY A 73 3.84 -6.90 20.50
C GLY A 73 4.92 -7.21 21.52
N ARG A 74 4.70 -8.17 22.42
CA ARG A 74 5.72 -8.62 23.38
C ARG A 74 6.90 -9.29 22.68
N GLY A 75 6.63 -10.18 21.70
CA GLY A 75 7.69 -10.80 20.91
C GLY A 75 8.51 -9.78 20.14
N PHE A 76 7.87 -8.75 19.58
CA PHE A 76 8.57 -7.64 18.95
C PHE A 76 9.50 -6.91 19.93
N LEU A 77 9.02 -6.56 21.15
CA LEU A 77 9.83 -5.88 22.15
C LEU A 77 10.99 -6.76 22.68
N GLN A 78 10.79 -8.07 22.83
CA GLN A 78 11.87 -9.00 23.16
C GLN A 78 12.97 -9.02 22.08
N THR A 79 12.56 -9.05 20.81
CA THR A 79 13.53 -8.97 19.70
C THR A 79 14.25 -7.62 19.71
N LEU A 80 13.51 -6.53 19.94
CA LEU A 80 14.08 -5.19 20.02
C LEU A 80 15.09 -5.07 21.16
N ALA A 81 14.77 -5.60 22.36
CA ALA A 81 15.67 -5.60 23.50
C ALA A 81 17.00 -6.33 23.21
N SER A 82 16.97 -7.35 22.36
CA SER A 82 18.17 -8.08 21.96
C SER A 82 18.98 -7.37 20.87
N LEU A 83 18.32 -6.71 19.91
CA LEU A 83 18.96 -6.10 18.74
C LEU A 83 19.35 -4.65 18.92
N ALA A 84 18.53 -3.89 19.64
CA ALA A 84 18.71 -2.45 19.89
C ALA A 84 18.17 -2.07 21.26
N PRO A 85 18.83 -2.51 22.37
CA PRO A 85 18.35 -2.31 23.73
C PRO A 85 18.15 -0.83 24.09
N SER A 86 18.95 0.07 23.53
CA SER A 86 18.82 1.51 23.76
C SER A 86 17.55 2.13 23.17
N LEU A 87 16.89 1.45 22.22
CA LEU A 87 15.62 1.89 21.62
C LEU A 87 14.42 1.16 22.19
N CYS A 88 14.63 0.16 23.07
CA CYS A 88 13.56 -0.66 23.60
C CYS A 88 12.86 0.03 24.78
N PRO A 89 11.61 0.51 24.62
CA PRO A 89 10.85 1.04 25.73
C PRO A 89 10.34 -0.08 26.63
N ASP A 90 9.96 0.27 27.86
CA ASP A 90 9.23 -0.64 28.72
C ASP A 90 7.92 -1.11 28.06
N ASN A 91 7.53 -2.35 28.35
CA ASN A 91 6.30 -2.93 27.82
C ASN A 91 5.07 -2.07 28.12
N SER A 92 4.94 -1.60 29.38
CA SER A 92 3.83 -0.73 29.80
C SER A 92 3.82 0.57 28.99
N HIS A 93 4.97 1.22 28.87
CA HIS A 93 5.11 2.49 28.14
C HIS A 93 4.76 2.34 26.65
N PHE A 94 5.21 1.25 26.01
CA PHE A 94 4.86 0.98 24.63
C PHE A 94 3.34 0.80 24.43
N PHE A 95 2.70 -0.05 25.24
CA PHE A 95 1.27 -0.32 25.08
C PHE A 95 0.38 0.85 25.49
N GLU A 96 0.77 1.65 26.50
CA GLU A 96 0.06 2.89 26.84
C GLU A 96 0.23 3.96 25.74
N SER A 97 1.40 4.04 25.12
CA SER A 97 1.64 4.93 23.97
C SER A 97 0.76 4.61 22.76
N LEU A 98 0.37 3.34 22.56
CA LEU A 98 -0.60 2.95 21.52
C LEU A 98 -1.99 3.56 21.75
N LYS A 99 -2.35 3.90 22.99
CA LYS A 99 -3.64 4.50 23.36
C LYS A 99 -3.61 6.02 23.34
N SER A 100 -2.45 6.64 23.12
CA SER A 100 -2.28 8.10 23.13
C SER A 100 -2.92 8.75 21.91
N GLN A 101 -3.98 9.55 22.12
CA GLN A 101 -4.63 10.31 21.06
C GLN A 101 -3.63 11.29 20.40
N ARG A 102 -2.81 12.00 21.19
CA ARG A 102 -1.77 12.90 20.65
C ARG A 102 -0.83 12.19 19.66
N ARG A 103 -0.37 10.97 20.02
CA ARG A 103 0.52 10.21 19.12
C ARG A 103 -0.21 9.68 17.89
N LEU A 104 -1.50 9.37 18.01
CA LEU A 104 -2.33 9.05 16.85
C LEU A 104 -2.45 10.25 15.90
N ASP A 105 -2.74 11.42 16.44
CA ASP A 105 -2.89 12.66 15.67
C ASP A 105 -1.56 13.02 14.99
N LEU A 106 -0.44 12.87 15.70
CA LEU A 106 0.91 13.02 15.15
C LEU A 106 1.16 12.08 13.96
N CYS A 107 0.88 10.79 14.11
CA CYS A 107 1.10 9.81 13.04
C CYS A 107 0.18 10.06 11.83
N ALA A 108 -1.07 10.47 12.07
CA ALA A 108 -2.01 10.84 11.01
C ALA A 108 -1.55 12.09 10.25
N GLU A 109 -1.12 13.13 10.95
CA GLU A 109 -0.56 14.35 10.37
C GLU A 109 0.72 14.05 9.58
N LEU A 110 1.62 13.26 10.15
CA LEU A 110 2.86 12.86 9.50
C LEU A 110 2.59 12.08 8.22
N ASN A 111 1.65 11.13 8.25
CA ASN A 111 1.26 10.38 7.06
C ASN A 111 0.67 11.27 5.97
N ALA A 112 -0.18 12.24 6.33
CA ALA A 112 -0.72 13.22 5.38
C ALA A 112 0.40 14.06 4.73
N LYS A 113 1.36 14.54 5.52
CA LYS A 113 2.55 15.27 5.01
C LYS A 113 3.42 14.39 4.11
N LEU A 114 3.62 13.11 4.48
CA LEU A 114 4.37 12.15 3.67
C LEU A 114 3.68 11.88 2.33
N CYS A 115 2.36 11.78 2.29
CA CYS A 115 1.59 11.68 1.04
C CYS A 115 1.77 12.93 0.16
N VAL A 116 1.82 14.13 0.75
CA VAL A 116 2.11 15.37 0.00
C VAL A 116 3.56 15.38 -0.53
N HIS A 117 4.53 14.91 0.27
CA HIS A 117 5.91 14.76 -0.16
C HIS A 117 6.01 13.76 -1.33
N ALA A 118 5.39 12.60 -1.22
CA ALA A 118 5.36 11.56 -2.26
C ALA A 118 4.83 12.10 -3.61
N ARG A 119 3.80 12.94 -3.60
CA ARG A 119 3.28 13.60 -4.83
C ARG A 119 4.31 14.48 -5.55
N ARG A 120 5.38 14.90 -4.88
CA ARG A 120 6.44 15.77 -5.46
C ARG A 120 7.59 14.96 -6.03
N VAL A 121 7.84 13.78 -5.47
CA VAL A 121 9.05 12.98 -5.77
C VAL A 121 8.77 11.73 -6.58
N LEU A 122 7.58 11.14 -6.45
CA LEU A 122 7.19 9.93 -7.17
C LEU A 122 6.64 10.26 -8.56
N PRO A 123 6.85 9.38 -9.54
CA PRO A 123 6.26 9.52 -10.87
C PRO A 123 4.73 9.42 -10.81
N ASP A 124 4.04 10.22 -11.61
CA ASP A 124 2.59 10.18 -11.75
C ASP A 124 2.17 9.06 -12.72
N ALA A 125 1.60 7.98 -12.20
CA ALA A 125 1.13 6.85 -13.00
C ALA A 125 0.02 7.20 -14.00
N LEU A 126 -0.65 8.33 -13.83
CA LEU A 126 -1.73 8.81 -14.69
C LEU A 126 -1.34 10.05 -15.53
N ALA A 127 -0.05 10.39 -15.60
CA ALA A 127 0.44 11.54 -16.36
C ALA A 127 0.08 11.48 -17.86
N ALA A 128 -0.02 10.27 -18.41
CA ALA A 128 -0.40 10.05 -19.81
C ALA A 128 -1.86 10.41 -20.15
N PHE A 129 -2.67 10.79 -19.15
CA PHE A 129 -4.09 11.13 -19.29
C PHE A 129 -4.37 12.58 -18.88
N PRO A 130 -4.20 13.57 -19.81
CA PRO A 130 -4.42 14.99 -19.50
C PRO A 130 -5.84 15.28 -19.00
N CYS A 131 -6.85 14.52 -19.44
CA CYS A 131 -8.23 14.63 -18.98
C CYS A 131 -8.39 14.38 -17.47
N LEU A 132 -7.42 13.74 -16.83
CA LEU A 132 -7.38 13.47 -15.40
C LEU A 132 -6.52 14.48 -14.62
N ALA A 133 -5.85 15.44 -15.28
CA ALA A 133 -4.91 16.36 -14.63
C ALA A 133 -5.50 17.13 -13.45
N GLY A 134 -6.79 17.47 -13.50
CA GLY A 134 -7.51 18.19 -12.45
C GLY A 134 -8.00 17.34 -11.27
N PHE A 135 -7.69 16.02 -11.26
CA PHE A 135 -8.21 15.08 -10.27
C PHE A 135 -7.13 14.48 -9.39
N ASP A 136 -7.39 14.39 -8.09
CA ASP A 136 -6.76 13.44 -7.19
C ASP A 136 -7.63 12.18 -7.17
N ILE A 137 -7.08 11.02 -7.48
CA ILE A 137 -7.84 9.80 -7.72
C ILE A 137 -7.44 8.74 -6.72
N HIS A 138 -8.42 8.18 -6.02
CA HIS A 138 -8.21 7.21 -4.95
C HIS A 138 -9.06 5.96 -5.18
N ALA A 139 -8.45 4.79 -5.09
CA ALA A 139 -9.18 3.55 -4.87
C ALA A 139 -9.49 3.44 -3.38
N GLY A 140 -10.73 3.19 -3.04
CA GLY A 140 -11.16 3.02 -1.66
C GLY A 140 -11.81 1.67 -1.42
N ASP A 141 -11.55 1.08 -0.24
CA ASP A 141 -12.17 -0.19 0.16
C ASP A 141 -12.02 -0.44 1.66
N GLY A 142 -12.78 -1.44 2.17
CA GLY A 142 -12.74 -1.90 3.54
C GLY A 142 -11.85 -3.13 3.72
N HIS A 143 -10.92 -3.06 4.68
CA HIS A 143 -10.07 -4.18 5.07
C HIS A 143 -10.41 -4.66 6.48
N TYR A 144 -10.47 -5.98 6.68
CA TYR A 144 -10.81 -6.59 7.96
C TYR A 144 -9.72 -7.55 8.42
N HIS A 145 -9.34 -7.45 9.69
CA HIS A 145 -8.41 -8.36 10.36
C HIS A 145 -9.00 -8.91 11.67
N ALA A 146 -8.32 -9.88 12.27
CA ALA A 146 -8.78 -10.48 13.53
C ALA A 146 -8.79 -9.45 14.67
N HIS A 147 -9.71 -9.65 15.61
CA HIS A 147 -9.86 -8.87 16.83
C HIS A 147 -8.62 -8.94 17.74
N ALA A 148 -8.48 -7.99 18.65
CA ALA A 148 -7.50 -8.05 19.73
C ALA A 148 -7.90 -9.10 20.79
N VAL A 149 -6.91 -9.62 21.51
CA VAL A 149 -7.13 -10.61 22.58
C VAL A 149 -8.15 -10.12 23.62
N HIS A 150 -8.11 -8.84 23.95
CA HIS A 150 -8.96 -8.23 24.98
C HIS A 150 -10.14 -7.45 24.39
N ASP A 151 -10.49 -7.63 23.11
CA ASP A 151 -11.71 -7.03 22.57
C ASP A 151 -12.92 -7.61 23.27
N PRO A 152 -13.97 -6.80 23.54
CA PRO A 152 -15.20 -7.27 24.14
C PRO A 152 -15.88 -8.26 23.20
N ALA A 153 -16.52 -9.27 23.81
CA ALA A 153 -17.40 -10.17 23.10
C ALA A 153 -18.83 -9.61 23.05
N ASP A 154 -19.60 -10.00 22.06
CA ASP A 154 -21.03 -9.73 21.98
C ASP A 154 -21.81 -10.54 23.03
N SER A 155 -23.14 -10.35 23.07
CA SER A 155 -24.03 -11.06 24.01
C SER A 155 -24.02 -12.60 23.83
N LYS A 156 -23.44 -13.10 22.73
CA LYS A 156 -23.28 -14.53 22.45
C LYS A 156 -21.87 -15.05 22.68
N GLY A 157 -20.97 -14.23 23.22
CA GLY A 157 -19.56 -14.57 23.46
C GLY A 157 -18.67 -14.48 22.23
N ASN A 158 -19.14 -13.96 21.10
CA ASN A 158 -18.34 -13.84 19.87
C ASN A 158 -17.59 -12.52 19.83
N LYS A 159 -16.34 -12.58 19.39
CA LYS A 159 -15.53 -11.38 19.07
C LYS A 159 -15.54 -11.13 17.57
N HIS A 160 -15.74 -9.88 17.21
CA HIS A 160 -15.88 -9.49 15.80
C HIS A 160 -14.58 -8.99 15.20
N PRO A 161 -14.33 -9.22 13.89
CA PRO A 161 -13.17 -8.65 13.21
C PRO A 161 -13.23 -7.13 13.23
N VAL A 162 -12.06 -6.50 13.28
CA VAL A 162 -11.88 -5.05 13.18
C VAL A 162 -11.83 -4.66 11.71
N GLY A 163 -12.65 -3.70 11.32
CA GLY A 163 -12.67 -3.14 9.98
C GLY A 163 -11.97 -1.80 9.91
N HIS A 164 -11.27 -1.57 8.82
CA HIS A 164 -10.67 -0.29 8.48
C HIS A 164 -11.05 0.11 7.08
N LEU A 165 -11.35 1.39 6.85
CA LEU A 165 -11.46 1.95 5.51
C LEU A 165 -10.15 2.63 5.15
N TYR A 166 -9.63 2.29 3.97
CA TYR A 166 -8.42 2.88 3.41
C TYR A 166 -8.70 3.53 2.06
N ALA A 167 -7.84 4.47 1.69
CA ALA A 167 -7.78 5.07 0.37
C ALA A 167 -6.37 4.96 -0.18
N ARG A 168 -6.22 4.38 -1.38
CA ARG A 168 -4.95 4.33 -2.11
C ARG A 168 -4.97 5.35 -3.25
N ASN A 169 -4.02 6.26 -3.26
CA ASN A 169 -3.86 7.19 -4.37
C ASN A 169 -3.38 6.46 -5.62
N LEU A 170 -4.16 6.50 -6.71
CA LEU A 170 -3.86 5.79 -7.95
C LEU A 170 -2.76 6.46 -8.79
N ARG A 171 -2.38 7.71 -8.49
CA ARG A 171 -1.28 8.39 -9.17
C ARG A 171 0.08 8.03 -8.60
N TYR A 172 0.19 7.99 -7.27
CA TYR A 172 1.47 7.91 -6.56
C TYR A 172 1.58 6.67 -5.68
N GLY A 173 0.52 5.87 -5.59
CA GLY A 173 0.52 4.64 -4.82
C GLY A 173 0.56 4.80 -3.31
N THR A 174 0.35 6.00 -2.78
CA THR A 174 0.31 6.23 -1.34
C THR A 174 -0.98 5.70 -0.72
N LEU A 175 -0.88 5.21 0.51
CA LEU A 175 -1.99 4.66 1.29
C LEU A 175 -2.34 5.62 2.43
N SER A 176 -3.62 5.86 2.64
CA SER A 176 -4.17 6.64 3.74
C SER A 176 -5.26 5.87 4.46
N HIS A 177 -5.31 5.97 5.78
CA HIS A 177 -6.37 5.42 6.60
C HIS A 177 -7.50 6.45 6.75
N LEU A 178 -8.72 6.05 6.45
CA LEU A 178 -9.90 6.91 6.55
C LEU A 178 -10.57 6.77 7.91
N THR A 179 -10.88 5.56 8.35
CA THR A 179 -11.58 5.31 9.61
C THR A 179 -11.49 3.86 10.05
N VAL A 180 -11.74 3.64 11.34
CA VAL A 180 -11.98 2.30 11.91
C VAL A 180 -13.49 2.03 11.93
N ASN A 181 -13.86 0.84 11.47
CA ASN A 181 -15.20 0.28 11.62
C ASN A 181 -15.18 -0.69 12.80
N ASP A 182 -15.14 -0.15 14.01
CA ASP A 182 -15.05 -0.90 15.27
C ASP A 182 -16.37 -0.83 16.04
N GLN A 183 -17.49 -1.08 15.37
CA GLN A 183 -18.75 -1.19 16.08
C GLN A 183 -18.97 -2.64 16.56
N VAL A 184 -19.06 -2.77 17.87
CA VAL A 184 -19.30 -4.04 18.56
C VAL A 184 -20.68 -4.68 18.21
N THR A 185 -21.44 -3.99 17.37
CA THR A 185 -22.75 -4.45 16.92
C THR A 185 -22.65 -5.64 15.97
N ARG A 186 -23.61 -6.51 16.02
CA ARG A 186 -23.76 -7.84 15.40
C ARG A 186 -23.46 -7.98 13.91
N LYS A 187 -23.11 -6.93 13.20
CA LYS A 187 -22.86 -6.95 11.76
C LYS A 187 -21.69 -6.05 11.40
N LYS A 188 -20.87 -6.51 10.46
CA LYS A 188 -19.91 -5.72 9.71
C LYS A 188 -20.55 -4.38 9.30
N GLU A 189 -19.96 -3.27 9.71
CA GLU A 189 -20.46 -1.97 9.32
C GLU A 189 -20.32 -1.79 7.79
N HIS A 190 -21.35 -1.27 7.17
CA HIS A 190 -21.34 -0.99 5.74
C HIS A 190 -20.42 0.19 5.43
N ASP A 191 -19.56 0.07 4.43
CA ASP A 191 -18.52 1.06 4.09
C ASP A 191 -19.06 2.48 3.93
N MET A 192 -20.23 2.63 3.30
CA MET A 192 -20.88 3.93 3.14
C MET A 192 -21.19 4.61 4.48
N ARG A 193 -21.53 3.86 5.53
CA ARG A 193 -21.73 4.45 6.87
C ARG A 193 -20.42 4.98 7.44
N GLY A 194 -19.34 4.22 7.28
CA GLY A 194 -18.01 4.65 7.66
C GLY A 194 -17.57 5.92 6.91
N LEU A 195 -17.81 5.97 5.61
CA LEU A 195 -17.49 7.14 4.77
C LEU A 195 -18.30 8.38 5.17
N LYS A 196 -19.60 8.25 5.43
CA LYS A 196 -20.47 9.37 5.85
C LYS A 196 -20.06 10.01 7.17
N ARG A 197 -19.35 9.27 8.04
CA ARG A 197 -18.83 9.82 9.29
C ARG A 197 -17.56 10.65 9.11
N GLN A 198 -16.92 10.56 7.94
CA GLN A 198 -15.69 11.28 7.69
C GLN A 198 -15.96 12.75 7.39
N THR A 199 -15.04 13.61 7.84
CA THR A 199 -15.06 15.02 7.47
C THR A 199 -14.73 15.17 5.98
N ILE A 200 -15.18 16.25 5.38
CA ILE A 200 -14.84 16.58 3.99
C ILE A 200 -13.32 16.69 3.81
N ASP A 201 -12.62 17.26 4.78
CA ASP A 201 -11.14 17.38 4.72
C ASP A 201 -10.47 16.02 4.69
N THR A 202 -10.95 15.05 5.50
CA THR A 202 -10.48 13.67 5.45
C THR A 202 -10.70 13.05 4.08
N LEU A 203 -11.91 13.22 3.50
CA LEU A 203 -12.22 12.68 2.17
C LEU A 203 -11.46 13.40 1.06
N ARG A 204 -11.12 14.67 1.22
CA ARG A 204 -10.31 15.39 0.24
C ARG A 204 -8.83 15.03 0.26
N GLN A 205 -8.35 14.30 1.26
CA GLN A 205 -6.97 13.80 1.32
C GLN A 205 -5.90 14.88 1.06
N GLY A 206 -6.09 16.08 1.59
CA GLY A 206 -5.19 17.21 1.36
C GLY A 206 -5.16 17.72 -0.09
N ALA A 207 -6.19 17.44 -0.89
CA ALA A 207 -6.31 18.00 -2.23
C ALA A 207 -6.41 19.53 -2.15
N LYS A 208 -5.62 20.22 -2.98
CA LYS A 208 -5.62 21.69 -3.04
C LYS A 208 -7.01 22.23 -3.42
N LYS A 209 -7.31 23.46 -3.00
CA LYS A 209 -8.53 24.17 -3.42
C LYS A 209 -8.63 24.17 -4.96
N GLY A 210 -9.80 23.87 -5.49
CA GLY A 210 -10.05 23.78 -6.93
C GLY A 210 -9.75 22.42 -7.58
N ARG A 211 -8.96 21.55 -6.94
CA ARG A 211 -8.82 20.17 -7.44
C ARG A 211 -10.05 19.33 -7.10
N LYS A 212 -10.42 18.46 -8.01
CA LYS A 212 -11.48 17.47 -7.83
C LYS A 212 -10.88 16.21 -7.21
N VAL A 213 -11.66 15.52 -6.38
CA VAL A 213 -11.29 14.22 -5.82
C VAL A 213 -12.22 13.16 -6.38
N LEU A 214 -11.67 12.09 -6.95
CA LEU A 214 -12.44 10.97 -7.47
C LEU A 214 -12.12 9.71 -6.66
N TYR A 215 -13.14 9.16 -6.03
CA TYR A 215 -13.06 7.85 -5.39
C TYR A 215 -13.57 6.76 -6.31
N VAL A 216 -12.76 5.73 -6.51
CA VAL A 216 -13.17 4.48 -7.16
C VAL A 216 -13.45 3.48 -6.04
N TRP A 217 -14.72 3.16 -5.85
CA TRP A 217 -15.18 2.32 -4.73
C TRP A 217 -15.95 1.11 -5.22
N GLU A 218 -16.00 0.07 -4.40
CA GLU A 218 -16.82 -1.08 -4.68
C GLU A 218 -18.32 -0.73 -4.53
N ARG A 219 -19.21 -1.67 -4.92
CA ARG A 219 -20.67 -1.52 -4.84
C ARG A 219 -21.20 -1.14 -3.45
N ALA A 220 -20.40 -1.39 -2.41
CA ALA A 220 -20.69 -0.97 -1.04
C ALA A 220 -20.65 0.56 -0.87
N GLY A 221 -19.96 1.29 -1.74
CA GLY A 221 -19.86 2.76 -1.71
C GLY A 221 -20.98 3.49 -2.46
N ILE A 222 -22.07 2.84 -2.83
CA ILE A 222 -23.15 3.47 -3.62
C ILE A 222 -24.22 4.06 -2.72
N ASP A 223 -24.35 5.40 -2.79
CA ASP A 223 -25.45 6.20 -2.26
C ASP A 223 -25.57 7.48 -3.11
N PHE A 224 -26.58 7.56 -3.96
CA PHE A 224 -26.70 8.60 -4.98
C PHE A 224 -26.92 9.99 -4.39
N ASN A 225 -27.69 10.12 -3.31
CA ASN A 225 -27.90 11.38 -2.63
C ASN A 225 -26.57 11.89 -2.03
N GLN A 226 -25.85 11.01 -1.34
CA GLN A 226 -24.55 11.34 -0.78
C GLN A 226 -23.52 11.70 -1.87
N TRP A 227 -23.54 11.01 -3.02
CA TRP A 227 -22.68 11.34 -4.15
C TRP A 227 -23.00 12.72 -4.73
N HIS A 228 -24.28 13.08 -4.77
CA HIS A 228 -24.73 14.40 -5.20
C HIS A 228 -24.21 15.48 -4.25
N ASP A 229 -24.44 15.32 -2.94
CA ASP A 229 -24.06 16.29 -1.92
C ASP A 229 -22.53 16.51 -1.91
N TRP A 230 -21.75 15.44 -1.96
CA TRP A 230 -20.28 15.53 -2.01
C TRP A 230 -19.77 16.23 -3.28
N LYS A 231 -20.41 15.98 -4.41
CA LYS A 231 -20.07 16.67 -5.67
C LYS A 231 -20.34 18.16 -5.58
N GLN A 232 -21.52 18.55 -5.14
CA GLN A 232 -21.95 19.96 -5.08
C GLN A 232 -21.18 20.74 -4.00
N GLY A 233 -21.06 20.18 -2.81
CA GLY A 233 -20.47 20.89 -1.67
C GLY A 233 -18.94 20.87 -1.66
N SER A 234 -18.29 19.84 -2.25
CA SER A 234 -16.88 19.57 -1.95
C SER A 234 -16.05 19.13 -3.14
N GLY A 235 -16.63 18.99 -4.32
CA GLY A 235 -15.92 18.53 -5.53
C GLY A 235 -15.40 17.10 -5.41
N ILE A 236 -16.12 16.25 -4.65
CA ILE A 236 -15.82 14.84 -4.48
C ILE A 236 -16.71 14.04 -5.43
N TYR A 237 -16.09 13.26 -6.27
CA TYR A 237 -16.71 12.40 -7.27
C TYR A 237 -16.55 10.93 -6.88
N MET A 238 -17.49 10.10 -7.33
CA MET A 238 -17.50 8.68 -7.07
C MET A 238 -17.62 7.91 -8.38
N LEU A 239 -16.93 6.78 -8.45
CA LEU A 239 -17.01 5.78 -9.51
C LEU A 239 -17.20 4.41 -8.88
N SER A 240 -18.22 3.66 -9.31
CA SER A 240 -18.48 2.30 -8.85
C SER A 240 -19.02 1.42 -9.97
N ARG A 241 -19.08 0.11 -9.72
CA ARG A 241 -19.76 -0.84 -10.58
C ARG A 241 -21.27 -0.84 -10.30
N CYS A 242 -22.10 -0.87 -11.34
CA CYS A 242 -23.54 -0.97 -11.23
C CYS A 242 -23.97 -2.25 -10.49
N LYS A 243 -25.08 -2.18 -9.73
CA LYS A 243 -25.77 -3.35 -9.19
C LYS A 243 -26.90 -3.75 -10.14
N ALA A 244 -27.13 -5.02 -10.34
CA ALA A 244 -28.15 -5.53 -11.27
C ALA A 244 -29.60 -5.08 -10.96
N ASN A 245 -29.87 -4.75 -9.70
CA ASN A 245 -31.20 -4.37 -9.21
C ASN A 245 -31.42 -2.86 -9.08
N MET A 246 -30.64 -2.04 -9.79
CA MET A 246 -30.82 -0.58 -9.74
C MET A 246 -31.88 -0.13 -10.73
N ALA A 247 -32.85 0.65 -10.25
CA ALA A 247 -33.83 1.32 -11.09
C ALA A 247 -33.21 2.60 -11.67
N LEU A 248 -32.59 2.48 -12.84
CA LEU A 248 -31.98 3.59 -13.57
C LEU A 248 -32.77 3.82 -14.85
N VAL A 249 -33.12 5.09 -15.12
CA VAL A 249 -33.83 5.51 -16.34
C VAL A 249 -32.82 6.22 -17.24
N LYS A 250 -32.68 5.77 -18.48
CA LYS A 250 -31.84 6.44 -19.48
C LYS A 250 -32.44 7.80 -19.82
N CYS A 251 -31.64 8.86 -19.70
CA CYS A 251 -31.99 10.23 -19.99
C CYS A 251 -31.40 10.73 -21.32
N GLY A 252 -30.32 10.11 -21.80
CA GLY A 252 -29.68 10.46 -23.05
C GLY A 252 -28.37 9.73 -23.25
N ASP A 253 -27.79 9.89 -24.44
CA ASP A 253 -26.47 9.37 -24.79
C ASP A 253 -25.42 10.48 -24.66
N LEU A 254 -24.23 10.12 -24.19
CA LEU A 254 -23.04 10.97 -24.23
C LEU A 254 -22.21 10.59 -25.46
N PRO A 255 -21.87 11.57 -26.33
CA PRO A 255 -21.04 11.29 -27.48
C PRO A 255 -19.60 10.96 -27.06
N PHE A 256 -19.00 9.97 -27.71
CA PHE A 256 -17.60 9.63 -27.57
C PHE A 256 -17.02 9.13 -28.89
N GLU A 257 -15.70 9.28 -29.07
CA GLU A 257 -15.00 8.84 -30.26
C GLU A 257 -14.84 7.31 -30.26
N ARG A 258 -15.65 6.60 -31.06
CA ARG A 258 -15.64 5.13 -31.15
C ARG A 258 -14.38 4.57 -31.80
N GLY A 259 -13.77 5.35 -32.69
CA GLY A 259 -12.52 4.97 -33.37
C GLY A 259 -11.26 5.12 -32.54
N ASP A 260 -11.34 5.85 -31.41
CA ASP A 260 -10.20 5.99 -30.52
C ASP A 260 -9.97 4.68 -29.74
N ALA A 261 -8.76 4.13 -29.84
CA ALA A 261 -8.34 2.94 -29.12
C ALA A 261 -8.43 3.07 -27.59
N ILE A 262 -8.50 4.30 -27.04
CA ILE A 262 -8.81 4.55 -25.63
C ILE A 262 -10.18 3.99 -25.26
N ASN A 263 -11.15 4.06 -26.17
CA ASN A 263 -12.54 3.65 -25.99
C ASN A 263 -12.83 2.24 -26.50
N ALA A 264 -11.80 1.46 -26.86
CA ALA A 264 -12.00 0.09 -27.32
C ALA A 264 -12.74 -0.74 -26.27
N GLY A 265 -13.78 -1.46 -26.69
CA GLY A 265 -14.67 -2.22 -25.80
C GLY A 265 -15.85 -1.42 -25.20
N ILE A 266 -15.90 -0.09 -25.36
CA ILE A 266 -17.03 0.72 -24.93
C ILE A 266 -18.24 0.49 -25.83
N GLN A 267 -19.36 0.06 -25.26
CA GLN A 267 -20.63 -0.16 -25.94
C GLN A 267 -21.50 1.10 -25.92
N SER A 268 -21.65 1.70 -24.74
CA SER A 268 -22.40 2.95 -24.56
C SER A 268 -21.84 3.81 -23.44
N ASP A 269 -22.12 5.11 -23.55
CA ASP A 269 -21.87 6.13 -22.57
C ASP A 269 -23.16 6.94 -22.44
N GLU A 270 -23.80 6.88 -21.30
CA GLU A 270 -25.18 7.31 -21.13
C GLU A 270 -25.35 8.20 -19.91
N LEU A 271 -26.24 9.18 -20.00
CA LEU A 271 -26.83 9.84 -18.86
C LEU A 271 -28.01 9.02 -18.36
N VAL A 272 -28.04 8.75 -17.06
CA VAL A 272 -29.12 7.99 -16.41
C VAL A 272 -29.59 8.73 -15.18
N GLY A 273 -30.91 8.73 -14.97
CA GLY A 273 -31.54 9.25 -13.77
C GLY A 273 -31.77 8.12 -12.77
N SER A 274 -31.55 8.38 -11.49
CA SER A 274 -32.00 7.52 -10.42
C SER A 274 -33.49 7.75 -10.19
N GLY A 275 -34.35 6.76 -10.47
CA GLY A 275 -35.79 6.91 -10.43
C GLY A 275 -36.38 7.37 -9.09
N LYS A 276 -35.72 7.07 -7.97
CA LYS A 276 -36.17 7.49 -6.63
C LYS A 276 -35.47 8.74 -6.11
N ALA A 277 -34.23 8.97 -6.44
CA ALA A 277 -33.42 10.06 -5.90
C ALA A 277 -33.39 11.29 -6.82
N GLY A 278 -33.84 11.18 -8.09
CA GLY A 278 -33.79 12.29 -9.06
C GLY A 278 -32.37 12.74 -9.44
N VAL A 279 -31.36 11.98 -9.06
CA VAL A 279 -29.95 12.31 -9.27
C VAL A 279 -29.51 11.84 -10.65
N LEU A 280 -28.89 12.75 -11.41
CA LEU A 280 -28.31 12.44 -12.71
C LEU A 280 -26.90 11.82 -12.54
N LEU A 281 -26.70 10.68 -13.18
CA LEU A 281 -25.46 9.91 -13.19
C LEU A 281 -25.02 9.62 -14.62
N ARG A 282 -23.77 9.24 -14.79
CA ARG A 282 -23.22 8.71 -16.04
C ARG A 282 -23.04 7.21 -15.90
N ARG A 283 -23.55 6.45 -16.85
CA ARG A 283 -23.40 4.99 -16.97
C ARG A 283 -22.52 4.68 -18.17
N VAL A 284 -21.44 3.95 -17.94
CA VAL A 284 -20.54 3.45 -18.99
C VAL A 284 -20.68 1.94 -19.07
N ILE A 285 -21.05 1.41 -20.28
CA ILE A 285 -21.10 -0.04 -20.54
C ILE A 285 -19.86 -0.41 -21.35
N PHE A 286 -19.11 -1.33 -20.80
CA PHE A 286 -17.82 -1.80 -21.32
C PHE A 286 -17.81 -3.32 -21.45
N ILE A 287 -17.38 -3.84 -22.59
CA ILE A 287 -17.05 -5.25 -22.77
C ILE A 287 -15.53 -5.39 -22.73
N ASP A 288 -15.03 -6.19 -21.79
CA ASP A 288 -13.62 -6.54 -21.77
C ASP A 288 -13.30 -7.40 -23.01
N VAL A 289 -12.52 -6.85 -23.91
CA VAL A 289 -12.21 -7.47 -25.21
C VAL A 289 -11.45 -8.79 -25.12
N LEU A 290 -10.82 -9.07 -23.96
CA LEU A 290 -10.11 -10.32 -23.74
C LEU A 290 -11.02 -11.42 -23.16
N THR A 291 -11.94 -11.06 -22.28
CA THR A 291 -12.79 -12.04 -21.57
C THR A 291 -14.21 -12.11 -22.10
N GLY A 292 -14.64 -11.15 -22.91
CA GLY A 292 -16.03 -11.00 -23.38
C GLY A 292 -17.02 -10.58 -22.28
N ILE A 293 -16.55 -10.32 -21.05
CA ILE A 293 -17.41 -9.99 -19.92
C ILE A 293 -17.85 -8.54 -20.02
N THR A 294 -19.16 -8.32 -19.88
CA THR A 294 -19.75 -6.97 -19.82
C THR A 294 -19.71 -6.41 -18.41
N TYR A 295 -19.27 -5.17 -18.30
CA TYR A 295 -19.24 -4.39 -17.07
C TYR A 295 -20.03 -3.11 -17.25
N GLU A 296 -20.79 -2.73 -16.22
CA GLU A 296 -21.50 -1.46 -16.14
C GLU A 296 -20.94 -0.63 -14.98
N TYR A 297 -20.49 0.57 -15.28
CA TYR A 297 -19.95 1.52 -14.32
C TYR A 297 -20.85 2.72 -14.15
N LEU A 298 -20.98 3.21 -12.91
CA LEU A 298 -21.73 4.40 -12.56
C LEU A 298 -20.82 5.43 -11.94
N THR A 299 -20.99 6.69 -12.34
CA THR A 299 -20.26 7.81 -11.74
C THR A 299 -21.12 9.07 -11.75
N ASN A 300 -20.90 9.95 -10.77
CA ASN A 300 -21.45 11.31 -10.79
C ASN A 300 -20.56 12.31 -11.56
N LEU A 301 -19.49 11.83 -12.21
CA LEU A 301 -18.64 12.59 -13.14
C LEU A 301 -19.31 12.64 -14.51
N LEU A 302 -20.13 13.66 -14.74
CA LEU A 302 -20.94 13.81 -15.95
C LEU A 302 -20.18 14.41 -17.14
N GLN A 303 -18.92 14.83 -16.95
CA GLN A 303 -18.14 15.54 -17.96
C GLN A 303 -17.69 14.59 -19.08
N SER A 304 -18.06 14.89 -20.31
CA SER A 304 -17.63 14.17 -21.52
C SER A 304 -16.12 14.33 -21.82
N SER A 305 -15.46 15.32 -21.18
CA SER A 305 -14.03 15.53 -21.31
C SER A 305 -13.16 14.36 -20.79
N VAL A 306 -13.75 13.48 -19.95
CA VAL A 306 -13.11 12.23 -19.55
C VAL A 306 -13.68 11.10 -20.41
N PRO A 307 -12.89 10.49 -21.30
CA PRO A 307 -13.35 9.41 -22.18
C PRO A 307 -13.92 8.22 -21.39
N PRO A 308 -14.96 7.53 -21.87
CA PRO A 308 -15.57 6.40 -21.18
C PRO A 308 -14.59 5.23 -20.99
N GLY A 309 -13.65 5.01 -21.90
CA GLY A 309 -12.60 4.01 -21.75
C GLY A 309 -11.66 4.31 -20.57
N VAL A 310 -11.39 5.59 -20.29
CA VAL A 310 -10.63 6.01 -19.10
C VAL A 310 -11.40 5.69 -17.82
N ILE A 311 -12.72 5.93 -17.79
CA ILE A 311 -13.58 5.59 -16.64
C ILE A 311 -13.57 4.08 -16.38
N ALA A 312 -13.76 3.26 -17.42
CA ALA A 312 -13.73 1.81 -17.32
C ALA A 312 -12.37 1.31 -16.76
N HIS A 313 -11.28 1.91 -17.25
CA HIS A 313 -9.94 1.51 -16.81
C HIS A 313 -9.63 1.96 -15.39
N LEU A 314 -10.03 3.16 -14.98
CA LEU A 314 -9.90 3.60 -13.58
C LEU A 314 -10.58 2.62 -12.62
N TYR A 315 -11.74 2.07 -12.98
CA TYR A 315 -12.37 1.04 -12.16
C TYR A 315 -11.52 -0.24 -12.10
N LYS A 316 -10.87 -0.63 -13.19
CA LYS A 316 -9.95 -1.77 -13.20
C LYS A 316 -8.74 -1.53 -12.26
N MET A 317 -8.25 -0.29 -12.17
CA MET A 317 -7.19 0.09 -11.22
C MET A 317 -7.61 0.01 -9.74
N ARG A 318 -8.91 -0.04 -9.43
CA ARG A 318 -9.38 -0.25 -8.05
C ARG A 318 -8.76 -1.49 -7.39
N TRP A 319 -8.46 -2.52 -8.18
CA TRP A 319 -7.78 -3.72 -7.68
C TRP A 319 -6.41 -3.45 -7.05
N ASP A 320 -5.84 -2.28 -7.23
CA ASP A 320 -4.57 -1.93 -6.59
C ASP A 320 -4.72 -1.77 -5.07
N ILE A 321 -5.90 -1.39 -4.56
CA ILE A 321 -6.13 -1.38 -3.12
C ILE A 321 -6.24 -2.80 -2.54
N GLU A 322 -6.83 -3.75 -3.26
CA GLU A 322 -6.89 -5.16 -2.84
C GLU A 322 -5.49 -5.78 -2.79
N LYS A 323 -4.61 -5.42 -3.74
CA LYS A 323 -3.19 -5.79 -3.69
C LYS A 323 -2.48 -5.20 -2.47
N SER A 324 -2.85 -3.97 -2.06
CA SER A 324 -2.32 -3.37 -0.84
C SER A 324 -2.76 -4.15 0.39
N PHE A 325 -4.02 -4.61 0.44
CA PHE A 325 -4.52 -5.41 1.56
C PHE A 325 -3.86 -6.78 1.64
N ASP A 326 -3.61 -7.43 0.49
CA ASP A 326 -2.80 -8.65 0.46
C ASP A 326 -1.39 -8.41 0.98
N GLU A 327 -0.79 -7.28 0.62
CA GLU A 327 0.53 -6.89 1.11
C GLU A 327 0.52 -6.64 2.63
N VAL A 328 -0.42 -5.86 3.11
CA VAL A 328 -0.58 -5.51 4.52
C VAL A 328 -0.82 -6.75 5.37
N LYS A 329 -1.71 -7.63 4.93
CA LYS A 329 -2.07 -8.86 5.66
C LYS A 329 -0.99 -9.93 5.62
N ASN A 330 -0.39 -10.15 4.44
CA ASN A 330 0.46 -11.32 4.20
C ASN A 330 1.96 -11.00 4.28
N LYS A 331 2.37 -9.75 4.11
CA LYS A 331 3.78 -9.33 4.09
C LYS A 331 4.15 -8.41 5.24
N LEU A 332 3.23 -7.55 5.68
CA LEU A 332 3.34 -6.73 6.88
C LEU A 332 2.63 -7.40 8.06
N GLY A 333 2.78 -6.89 9.24
CA GLY A 333 2.33 -7.55 10.47
C GLY A 333 0.83 -7.47 10.79
N GLU A 334 -0.06 -7.08 9.84
CA GLU A 334 -1.47 -6.82 10.14
C GLU A 334 -2.35 -8.08 10.02
N LYS A 335 -2.15 -9.04 10.90
CA LYS A 335 -3.03 -10.23 10.98
C LYS A 335 -4.12 -10.09 12.02
N LYS A 336 -3.91 -9.29 13.07
CA LYS A 336 -4.87 -9.02 14.15
C LYS A 336 -4.64 -7.63 14.74
N ALA A 337 -5.66 -7.11 15.43
CA ALA A 337 -5.53 -5.86 16.18
C ALA A 337 -4.47 -5.98 17.30
N TRP A 338 -3.64 -4.95 17.42
CA TRP A 338 -2.55 -4.90 18.40
C TRP A 338 -3.05 -4.66 19.82
N ALA A 339 -4.15 -3.92 19.96
CA ALA A 339 -4.82 -3.66 21.23
C ALA A 339 -6.32 -3.42 21.02
N SER A 340 -7.10 -3.39 22.11
CA SER A 340 -8.56 -3.31 22.05
C SER A 340 -9.12 -1.90 21.90
N SER A 341 -8.37 -0.84 22.27
CA SER A 341 -8.90 0.53 22.15
C SER A 341 -8.99 0.98 20.68
N ALA A 342 -10.00 1.79 20.35
CA ALA A 342 -10.19 2.38 19.03
C ALA A 342 -8.96 3.21 18.60
N THR A 343 -8.38 3.98 19.54
CA THR A 343 -7.15 4.75 19.31
C THR A 343 -5.99 3.85 18.89
N ALA A 344 -5.78 2.71 19.58
CA ALA A 344 -4.69 1.79 19.24
C ALA A 344 -4.90 1.07 17.90
N LYS A 345 -6.15 0.77 17.53
CA LYS A 345 -6.50 0.22 16.23
C LYS A 345 -6.24 1.24 15.11
N SER A 346 -6.63 2.49 15.32
CA SER A 346 -6.31 3.60 14.41
C SER A 346 -4.81 3.85 14.31
N MET A 347 -4.07 3.78 15.42
CA MET A 347 -2.61 3.91 15.47
C MET A 347 -1.92 2.82 14.63
N GLN A 348 -2.36 1.57 14.77
CA GLN A 348 -1.87 0.46 13.94
C GLN A 348 -2.07 0.76 12.45
N ALA A 349 -3.26 1.24 12.06
CA ALA A 349 -3.54 1.61 10.68
C ALA A 349 -2.64 2.74 10.17
N GLN A 350 -2.34 3.75 11.00
CA GLN A 350 -1.40 4.81 10.63
C GLN A 350 0.03 4.29 10.43
N PHE A 351 0.50 3.37 11.27
CA PHE A 351 1.82 2.74 11.06
C PHE A 351 1.87 1.89 9.80
N ILE A 352 0.77 1.20 9.46
CA ILE A 352 0.65 0.48 8.18
C ILE A 352 0.77 1.47 7.00
N CYS A 353 0.04 2.57 7.03
CA CYS A 353 0.11 3.60 6.00
C CYS A 353 1.53 4.18 5.86
N LEU A 354 2.16 4.56 6.98
CA LEU A 354 3.54 5.04 6.98
C LEU A 354 4.50 4.00 6.41
N SER A 355 4.36 2.72 6.77
CA SER A 355 5.21 1.63 6.26
C SER A 355 5.06 1.45 4.75
N VAL A 356 3.83 1.41 4.23
CA VAL A 356 3.57 1.29 2.79
C VAL A 356 4.13 2.49 2.04
N ASN A 357 3.93 3.71 2.55
CA ASN A 357 4.39 4.93 1.90
C ASN A 357 5.91 5.06 1.89
N LEU A 358 6.58 4.66 2.98
CA LEU A 358 8.04 4.62 3.05
C LEU A 358 8.62 3.53 2.14
N LEU A 359 7.97 2.36 2.05
CA LEU A 359 8.35 1.32 1.09
C LEU A 359 8.22 1.79 -0.35
N GLN A 360 7.17 2.56 -0.68
CA GLN A 360 6.98 3.13 -2.00
C GLN A 360 8.10 4.12 -2.36
N LEU A 361 8.51 4.97 -1.41
CA LEU A 361 9.57 5.95 -1.61
C LEU A 361 10.93 5.28 -1.76
N ILE A 362 11.26 4.29 -0.94
CA ILE A 362 12.55 3.61 -1.05
C ILE A 362 12.65 2.74 -2.30
N GLU A 363 11.53 2.14 -2.76
CA GLU A 363 11.49 1.39 -4.03
C GLU A 363 11.77 2.30 -5.23
N ASP A 364 11.26 3.54 -5.21
CA ASP A 364 11.56 4.54 -6.23
C ASP A 364 13.06 4.96 -6.21
N GLU A 365 13.64 5.15 -5.03
CA GLU A 365 15.08 5.44 -4.92
C GLU A 365 15.93 4.28 -5.43
N ILE A 366 15.58 3.04 -5.10
CA ILE A 366 16.22 1.82 -5.61
C ILE A 366 16.12 1.78 -7.14
N GLY A 367 14.96 2.13 -7.69
CA GLY A 367 14.75 2.24 -9.13
C GLY A 367 15.65 3.27 -9.81
N LYS A 368 15.89 4.41 -9.16
CA LYS A 368 16.83 5.45 -9.65
C LYS A 368 18.28 4.99 -9.67
N GLU A 369 18.66 4.07 -8.80
CA GLU A 369 19.99 3.39 -8.86
C GLU A 369 20.07 2.32 -9.97
N GLY A 370 19.02 2.17 -10.79
CA GLY A 370 18.95 1.18 -11.86
C GLY A 370 18.67 -0.26 -11.40
N ILE A 371 18.33 -0.44 -10.12
CA ILE A 371 18.04 -1.74 -9.55
C ILE A 371 16.58 -2.09 -9.77
N VAL A 372 16.31 -3.02 -10.67
CA VAL A 372 14.97 -3.41 -11.08
C VAL A 372 14.72 -4.89 -10.81
N ASN A 373 13.54 -5.21 -10.34
CA ASN A 373 13.09 -6.60 -10.22
C ASN A 373 12.81 -7.18 -11.61
N GLN A 374 13.85 -7.75 -12.24
CA GLN A 374 13.81 -8.28 -13.60
C GLN A 374 12.69 -9.31 -13.84
N ALA A 375 12.35 -10.05 -12.81
CA ALA A 375 11.27 -11.02 -12.92
C ALA A 375 9.88 -10.39 -13.02
N GLU A 376 9.69 -9.29 -12.34
CA GLU A 376 8.43 -8.56 -12.44
C GLU A 376 8.32 -7.88 -13.82
N VAL A 377 9.42 -7.32 -14.31
CA VAL A 377 9.49 -6.75 -15.66
C VAL A 377 9.15 -7.82 -16.71
N LYS A 378 9.79 -8.98 -16.66
CA LYS A 378 9.51 -10.10 -17.55
C LYS A 378 8.06 -10.59 -17.45
N ARG A 379 7.52 -10.69 -16.25
CA ARG A 379 6.12 -11.09 -16.02
C ARG A 379 5.13 -10.10 -16.63
N ARG A 380 5.42 -8.79 -16.51
CA ARG A 380 4.57 -7.74 -17.11
C ARG A 380 4.63 -7.79 -18.63
N ALA A 381 5.83 -7.91 -19.20
CA ALA A 381 6.02 -8.05 -20.65
C ALA A 381 5.26 -9.26 -21.21
N ALA A 382 5.43 -10.43 -20.60
CA ALA A 382 4.73 -11.65 -21.02
C ALA A 382 3.19 -11.55 -20.92
N ARG A 383 2.67 -10.86 -19.89
CA ARG A 383 1.21 -10.62 -19.78
C ARG A 383 0.70 -9.69 -20.87
N LEU A 384 1.45 -8.66 -21.21
CA LEU A 384 1.07 -7.74 -22.28
C LEU A 384 1.11 -8.43 -23.64
N GLU A 385 2.16 -9.20 -23.93
CA GLU A 385 2.30 -10.00 -25.13
C GLU A 385 1.14 -10.99 -25.29
N ALA A 386 0.84 -11.78 -24.25
CA ALA A 386 -0.31 -12.70 -24.26
C ALA A 386 -1.65 -11.96 -24.48
N ALA A 387 -1.82 -10.77 -23.93
CA ALA A 387 -3.02 -9.98 -24.15
C ALA A 387 -3.11 -9.46 -25.60
N GLN A 388 -1.98 -9.09 -26.20
CA GLN A 388 -1.91 -8.67 -27.62
C GLN A 388 -2.22 -9.84 -28.56
N GLU A 389 -1.63 -11.02 -28.33
CA GLU A 389 -1.90 -12.23 -29.10
C GLU A 389 -3.37 -12.64 -29.01
N GLN A 390 -3.93 -12.60 -27.80
CA GLN A 390 -5.34 -12.94 -27.59
C GLN A 390 -6.27 -11.95 -28.30
N ALA A 391 -6.03 -10.64 -28.22
CA ALA A 391 -6.80 -9.64 -28.93
C ALA A 391 -6.70 -9.84 -30.44
N ALA A 392 -5.50 -10.08 -30.96
CA ALA A 392 -5.28 -10.35 -32.40
C ALA A 392 -6.03 -11.60 -32.88
N SER A 393 -6.03 -12.69 -32.09
CA SER A 393 -6.78 -13.91 -32.42
C SER A 393 -8.29 -13.70 -32.51
N GLN A 394 -8.82 -12.71 -31.84
CA GLN A 394 -10.22 -12.33 -31.77
C GLN A 394 -10.59 -11.19 -32.73
N ASN A 395 -9.64 -10.72 -33.57
CA ASN A 395 -9.78 -9.49 -34.37
C ASN A 395 -10.26 -8.28 -33.54
N ALA A 396 -9.83 -8.20 -32.28
CA ALA A 396 -10.21 -7.15 -31.35
C ALA A 396 -9.08 -6.13 -31.18
N VAL A 397 -9.47 -4.87 -30.98
CA VAL A 397 -8.53 -3.80 -30.66
C VAL A 397 -8.25 -3.80 -29.15
N LEU A 398 -6.99 -4.03 -28.76
CA LEU A 398 -6.60 -3.94 -27.36
C LEU A 398 -6.74 -2.48 -26.87
N PRO A 399 -7.48 -2.21 -25.77
CA PRO A 399 -7.64 -0.85 -25.26
C PRO A 399 -6.28 -0.19 -25.00
N LYS A 400 -6.03 0.96 -25.58
CA LYS A 400 -4.81 1.75 -25.36
C LYS A 400 -4.61 2.06 -23.87
N THR A 401 -5.70 2.23 -23.12
CA THR A 401 -5.69 2.39 -21.67
C THR A 401 -5.04 1.22 -20.94
N LEU A 402 -5.20 -0.01 -21.43
CA LEU A 402 -4.59 -1.19 -20.82
C LEU A 402 -3.04 -1.16 -20.90
N VAL A 403 -2.51 -0.57 -21.95
CA VAL A 403 -1.07 -0.40 -22.17
C VAL A 403 -0.52 0.78 -21.36
N MET A 404 -1.25 1.90 -21.37
CA MET A 404 -0.80 3.17 -20.78
C MET A 404 -1.02 3.25 -19.25
N MET A 405 -2.13 2.70 -18.73
CA MET A 405 -2.42 2.66 -17.31
C MET A 405 -1.90 1.37 -16.70
N GLN A 406 -0.67 1.37 -16.27
CA GLN A 406 -0.11 0.22 -15.59
C GLN A 406 -0.63 0.14 -14.16
N GLN A 407 -1.21 -1.00 -13.81
CA GLN A 407 -1.52 -1.29 -12.42
C GLN A 407 -0.25 -1.33 -11.59
N MET A 408 -0.32 -0.78 -10.38
CA MET A 408 0.80 -0.81 -9.45
C MET A 408 1.20 -2.24 -9.10
N THR A 409 2.49 -2.44 -8.95
CA THR A 409 3.04 -3.69 -8.43
C THR A 409 2.98 -3.66 -6.91
N GLN A 410 2.69 -4.80 -6.31
CA GLN A 410 2.91 -4.97 -4.87
C GLN A 410 4.40 -4.96 -4.58
N HIS A 411 4.80 -4.38 -3.45
CA HIS A 411 6.15 -4.56 -2.94
C HIS A 411 6.46 -6.06 -2.80
N SER A 412 7.60 -6.47 -3.30
CA SER A 412 7.98 -7.88 -3.22
C SER A 412 8.30 -8.26 -1.77
N VAL A 413 8.02 -9.51 -1.40
CA VAL A 413 8.43 -10.03 -0.08
C VAL A 413 9.93 -9.87 0.13
N LYS A 414 10.73 -9.99 -0.94
CA LYS A 414 12.18 -9.78 -0.91
C LYS A 414 12.53 -8.36 -0.50
N LEU A 415 11.89 -7.35 -1.11
CA LEU A 415 12.13 -5.95 -0.77
C LEU A 415 11.78 -5.69 0.70
N ILE A 416 10.59 -6.11 1.14
CA ILE A 416 10.13 -5.89 2.52
C ILE A 416 11.07 -6.55 3.53
N ARG A 417 11.48 -7.80 3.29
CA ARG A 417 12.40 -8.53 4.19
C ARG A 417 13.81 -7.95 4.16
N TRP A 418 14.26 -7.52 3.00
CA TRP A 418 15.53 -6.83 2.88
C TRP A 418 15.52 -5.50 3.66
N VAL A 419 14.50 -4.65 3.49
CA VAL A 419 14.34 -3.44 4.29
C VAL A 419 14.34 -3.78 5.79
N ALA A 420 13.47 -4.71 6.22
CA ALA A 420 13.35 -5.10 7.62
C ALA A 420 14.68 -5.55 8.24
N ALA A 421 15.47 -6.33 7.51
CA ALA A 421 16.79 -6.79 7.97
C ALA A 421 17.81 -5.64 8.03
N GLN A 422 17.86 -4.82 6.99
CA GLN A 422 18.85 -3.76 6.88
C GLN A 422 18.61 -2.60 7.86
N LEU A 423 17.37 -2.38 8.32
CA LEU A 423 17.06 -1.37 9.32
C LEU A 423 17.78 -1.60 10.68
N TRP A 424 18.18 -2.85 10.97
CA TRP A 424 18.93 -3.20 12.18
C TRP A 424 20.46 -3.14 12.00
N LEU A 425 20.95 -3.18 10.75
CA LEU A 425 22.36 -3.38 10.47
C LEU A 425 23.15 -2.08 10.26
N ASN A 426 22.47 -0.94 10.15
CA ASN A 426 23.10 0.36 9.86
C ASN A 426 24.13 0.31 8.72
N VAL A 427 23.83 -0.44 7.66
CA VAL A 427 24.72 -0.65 6.51
C VAL A 427 24.68 0.57 5.58
N PRO A 428 25.82 0.97 4.98
CA PRO A 428 25.84 2.00 3.95
C PRO A 428 24.91 1.65 2.78
N TRP A 429 24.25 2.66 2.21
CA TRP A 429 23.25 2.50 1.13
C TRP A 429 23.75 1.61 -0.02
N LYS A 430 24.96 1.91 -0.52
CA LYS A 430 25.53 1.17 -1.65
C LYS A 430 25.67 -0.33 -1.34
N ALA A 431 26.22 -0.67 -0.17
CA ALA A 431 26.37 -2.06 0.24
C ALA A 431 25.01 -2.75 0.44
N ALA A 432 24.03 -2.05 0.98
CA ALA A 432 22.66 -2.57 1.10
C ALA A 432 22.04 -2.86 -0.28
N CYS A 433 22.26 -1.98 -1.27
CA CYS A 433 21.80 -2.17 -2.65
C CYS A 433 22.46 -3.38 -3.32
N GLU A 434 23.75 -3.62 -3.11
CA GLU A 434 24.45 -4.79 -3.62
C GLU A 434 23.83 -6.10 -3.11
N VAL A 435 23.45 -6.14 -1.82
CA VAL A 435 22.69 -7.27 -1.25
C VAL A 435 21.36 -7.46 -1.95
N LEU A 436 20.61 -6.38 -2.24
CA LEU A 436 19.33 -6.47 -2.93
C LEU A 436 19.47 -6.97 -4.37
N ILE A 437 20.50 -6.51 -5.10
CA ILE A 437 20.82 -7.00 -6.45
C ILE A 437 21.05 -8.51 -6.41
N ALA A 438 21.86 -8.98 -5.46
CA ALA A 438 22.12 -10.40 -5.28
C ALA A 438 20.84 -11.18 -4.94
N LEU A 439 19.95 -10.64 -4.13
CA LEU A 439 18.64 -11.24 -3.82
C LEU A 439 17.71 -11.28 -5.04
N TYR A 440 17.71 -10.26 -5.89
CA TYR A 440 16.91 -10.23 -7.11
C TYR A 440 17.43 -11.21 -8.17
N SER A 441 18.73 -11.42 -8.29
CA SER A 441 19.34 -12.32 -9.27
C SER A 441 19.28 -13.80 -8.86
N LYS A 442 19.47 -14.15 -7.58
CA LYS A 442 19.60 -15.53 -7.10
C LYS A 442 18.33 -16.39 -7.07
N LEU A 443 17.13 -15.81 -7.22
CA LEU A 443 15.87 -16.55 -7.02
C LEU A 443 15.20 -17.00 -8.32
N TYR A 444 15.94 -17.12 -9.41
CA TYR A 444 15.48 -17.62 -10.70
C TYR A 444 16.30 -18.80 -11.25
N GLY A 445 16.80 -19.64 -10.36
CA GLY A 445 17.13 -21.02 -10.74
C GLY A 445 15.84 -21.80 -11.09
N PRO A 446 15.93 -22.93 -11.81
CA PRO A 446 14.78 -23.71 -12.26
C PRO A 446 13.83 -24.00 -11.09
N SER A 447 12.56 -23.83 -11.36
CA SER A 447 11.44 -23.88 -10.41
C SER A 447 11.49 -25.11 -9.49
N ILE A 448 11.94 -24.92 -8.26
CA ILE A 448 11.67 -25.86 -7.18
C ILE A 448 10.27 -25.53 -6.65
N GLY A 449 9.44 -26.55 -6.56
CA GLY A 449 8.00 -26.50 -6.38
C GLY A 449 7.43 -25.52 -5.35
N ARG A 450 6.17 -25.19 -5.53
CA ARG A 450 5.39 -24.11 -4.89
C ARG A 450 5.41 -24.04 -3.35
N HIS A 451 6.00 -24.98 -2.64
CA HIS A 451 6.00 -25.07 -1.18
C HIS A 451 7.24 -24.52 -0.45
N CYS A 452 8.30 -24.09 -1.18
CA CYS A 452 9.57 -23.68 -0.56
C CYS A 452 9.84 -22.15 -0.54
N LYS A 453 8.85 -21.28 -0.76
CA LYS A 453 9.09 -19.82 -0.90
C LYS A 453 9.66 -19.12 0.35
N HIS A 454 9.51 -19.69 1.54
CA HIS A 454 9.99 -19.10 2.78
C HIS A 454 11.40 -19.61 3.21
N ARG A 455 11.74 -20.85 2.94
CA ARG A 455 13.04 -21.42 3.32
C ARG A 455 14.21 -20.79 2.55
N ASN A 456 14.03 -20.57 1.25
CA ASN A 456 15.15 -20.14 0.38
C ASN A 456 15.64 -18.71 0.64
N LEU A 457 14.84 -17.82 1.23
CA LEU A 457 15.27 -16.46 1.55
C LEU A 457 16.27 -16.47 2.72
N TRP A 458 16.01 -17.27 3.74
CA TRP A 458 16.88 -17.41 4.92
C TRP A 458 18.16 -18.18 4.60
N ASP A 459 18.08 -19.19 3.76
CA ASP A 459 19.26 -19.92 3.27
C ASP A 459 20.15 -19.02 2.39
N SER A 460 19.57 -18.12 1.61
CA SER A 460 20.34 -17.12 0.83
C SER A 460 21.01 -16.07 1.71
N ILE A 461 20.40 -15.67 2.81
CA ILE A 461 21.00 -14.77 3.81
C ILE A 461 22.13 -15.50 4.57
N ARG A 462 21.97 -16.78 4.89
CA ARG A 462 23.02 -17.60 5.50
C ARG A 462 24.23 -17.80 4.59
N LEU A 463 24.02 -17.93 3.28
CA LEU A 463 25.12 -18.09 2.31
C LEU A 463 25.90 -16.77 2.08
N ILE A 464 25.32 -15.63 2.41
CA ILE A 464 25.98 -14.31 2.34
C ILE A 464 26.75 -14.02 3.65
N SER A 465 26.39 -14.65 4.77
CA SER A 465 27.15 -14.59 6.02
C SER A 465 28.31 -15.61 5.97
N THR A 466 29.53 -15.12 5.89
CA THR A 466 30.73 -15.98 5.98
C THR A 466 30.82 -16.69 7.34
N PRO A 467 31.38 -17.92 7.42
CA PRO A 467 31.49 -18.66 8.68
C PRO A 467 32.28 -17.95 9.79
N ASN A 468 32.99 -16.88 9.48
CA ASN A 468 33.80 -16.11 10.42
C ASN A 468 33.15 -14.80 10.89
N TYR A 469 31.90 -14.53 10.50
CA TYR A 469 31.17 -13.36 10.98
C TYR A 469 30.10 -13.80 11.98
N THR A 470 30.53 -14.21 13.16
CA THR A 470 29.67 -14.35 14.32
C THR A 470 29.46 -12.96 14.92
N SER A 471 28.58 -12.15 14.32
CA SER A 471 27.90 -11.12 15.08
C SER A 471 26.79 -11.83 15.85
N PRO A 472 26.80 -11.80 17.19
CA PRO A 472 25.74 -12.44 18.01
C PRO A 472 24.34 -12.02 17.57
N ALA A 473 24.20 -10.82 17.00
CA ALA A 473 22.95 -10.27 16.50
C ALA A 473 22.40 -11.04 15.28
N LEU A 474 23.23 -11.52 14.37
CA LEU A 474 22.78 -12.21 13.14
C LEU A 474 22.34 -13.64 13.45
N ASP A 475 23.08 -14.33 14.31
CA ASP A 475 22.73 -15.69 14.74
C ASP A 475 21.44 -15.68 15.58
N THR A 476 21.21 -14.64 16.39
CA THR A 476 19.98 -14.47 17.14
C THR A 476 18.77 -14.21 16.23
N ILE A 477 18.93 -13.40 15.19
CA ILE A 477 17.86 -13.17 14.18
C ILE A 477 17.52 -14.47 13.44
N VAL A 478 18.52 -15.23 13.06
CA VAL A 478 18.33 -16.49 12.33
C VAL A 478 17.71 -17.56 13.24
N ASN A 479 18.16 -17.69 14.48
CA ASN A 479 17.64 -18.69 15.43
C ASN A 479 16.25 -18.38 15.94
N THR A 480 15.92 -17.10 16.22
CA THR A 480 14.56 -16.74 16.65
C THR A 480 13.52 -16.94 15.53
N ALA A 481 13.92 -16.77 14.27
CA ALA A 481 13.02 -17.01 13.14
C ALA A 481 12.78 -18.51 12.86
N THR A 482 13.71 -19.38 13.22
CA THR A 482 13.57 -20.85 13.07
C THR A 482 12.75 -21.49 14.18
N TYR A 483 12.84 -21.02 15.41
CA TYR A 483 12.06 -21.58 16.54
C TYR A 483 10.59 -21.17 16.54
N GLY A 484 10.20 -20.07 15.89
CA GLY A 484 8.80 -19.64 15.78
C GLY A 484 7.96 -20.44 14.78
N ILE A 485 8.55 -21.36 14.03
CA ILE A 485 7.87 -22.14 12.98
C ILE A 485 7.54 -23.58 13.44
N ALA A 486 8.15 -24.04 14.56
CA ALA A 486 7.99 -25.44 15.03
C ALA A 486 6.79 -25.65 15.98
N SER A 487 6.01 -24.62 16.31
CA SER A 487 4.85 -24.73 17.21
C SER A 487 3.69 -23.82 16.78
N ALA A 488 3.11 -24.11 15.62
CA ALA A 488 1.72 -23.71 15.26
C ALA A 488 1.21 -24.63 14.16
#